data_4cadee9d4b6ca41e115e36930897cddf
#
_entry.id   4cadee9d4b6ca41e115e36930897cddf
#
_cell.length_a   1.000
_cell.length_b   1.000
_cell.length_c   1.000
_cell.angle_alpha   90.00
_cell.angle_beta   90.00
_cell.angle_gamma   90.00
#
_symmetry.space_group_name_H-M   'P 1'
#
loop_
_entity.id
_entity.type
_entity.pdbx_description
1 polymer ?
#
loop_
_entity_poly.entity_id
_entity_poly.type
_entity_poly.pdbx_seq_one_letter_code
_entity_poly.pdbx_strand_id
1 'polypeptide(L)'
;MAPKKGDVEFEVIAGATLSRTLIPALPPTHLSRKRLFAEFTAKAPSTTLILAPAGYGKTSLVSEWVQSQKKKTIWLTVTPNDSLDEMSALLIQATRNVVPDFGRWFEKEQPMRPVEVVRRWGNDLLATGEEFIFVLDSFRELVAKDVELASRLIDQFPSNVIFI
;
A
#
# COMPACT_ATOMS: atom_id res chain seq x y z
N MET A 1 13.76 16.10 33.23
CA MET A 1 12.50 16.39 32.53
C MET A 1 12.57 15.66 31.21
N ALA A 2 11.85 14.54 31.08
CA ALA A 2 11.87 13.70 29.88
C ALA A 2 11.08 14.40 28.76
N PRO A 3 11.51 14.34 27.47
CA PRO A 3 10.76 14.94 26.39
C PRO A 3 9.44 14.17 26.21
N LYS A 4 8.34 14.91 26.18
CA LYS A 4 7.02 14.41 25.82
C LYS A 4 7.10 13.78 24.41
N LYS A 5 6.51 12.59 24.26
CA LYS A 5 6.22 11.97 22.98
C LYS A 5 5.53 13.03 22.10
N GLY A 6 6.24 13.52 21.09
CA GLY A 6 5.67 14.47 20.15
C GLY A 6 4.53 13.80 19.41
N ASP A 7 3.37 14.41 19.47
CA ASP A 7 2.27 14.10 18.56
C ASP A 7 2.80 14.35 17.15
N VAL A 8 3.04 13.28 16.40
CA VAL A 8 3.32 13.39 14.97
C VAL A 8 1.98 13.77 14.37
N GLU A 9 1.79 15.05 14.11
CA GLU A 9 0.66 15.56 13.37
C GLU A 9 0.78 15.01 11.95
N PHE A 10 0.02 13.94 11.66
CA PHE A 10 -0.05 13.40 10.31
C PHE A 10 -0.85 14.37 9.45
N GLU A 11 -0.14 15.14 8.64
CA GLU A 11 -0.78 15.94 7.61
C GLU A 11 -1.43 15.01 6.58
N VAL A 12 -2.77 14.93 6.64
CA VAL A 12 -3.54 14.03 5.77
C VAL A 12 -3.76 14.72 4.43
N ILE A 13 -3.39 14.04 3.35
CA ILE A 13 -3.65 14.51 1.99
C ILE A 13 -5.17 14.65 1.80
N ALA A 14 -5.60 15.76 1.22
CA ALA A 14 -7.01 16.01 0.90
C ALA A 14 -7.60 14.86 0.06
N GLY A 15 -8.72 14.31 0.50
CA GLY A 15 -9.37 13.16 -0.12
C GLY A 15 -8.88 11.78 0.36
N ALA A 16 -7.80 11.70 1.14
CA ALA A 16 -7.32 10.43 1.69
C ALA A 16 -8.03 10.06 3.00
N THR A 17 -8.53 8.83 3.09
CA THR A 17 -9.08 8.26 4.33
C THR A 17 -8.03 7.42 5.03
N LEU A 18 -7.50 7.86 6.17
CA LEU A 18 -6.37 7.22 6.86
C LEU A 18 -6.59 5.73 7.13
N SER A 19 -7.78 5.32 7.57
CA SER A 19 -8.07 3.91 7.88
C SER A 19 -7.83 2.96 6.72
N ARG A 20 -7.86 3.46 5.49
CA ARG A 20 -7.65 2.70 4.26
C ARG A 20 -6.17 2.58 3.87
N THR A 21 -5.33 3.33 4.52
CA THR A 21 -3.88 3.37 4.31
C THR A 21 -3.09 2.73 5.45
N LEU A 22 -3.79 2.13 6.40
CA LEU A 22 -3.19 1.44 7.55
C LEU A 22 -3.41 -0.07 7.44
N ILE A 23 -2.47 -0.85 7.95
CA ILE A 23 -2.61 -2.30 8.05
C ILE A 23 -3.83 -2.60 8.95
N PRO A 24 -4.86 -3.32 8.44
CA PRO A 24 -6.03 -3.65 9.24
C PRO A 24 -5.68 -4.45 10.49
N ALA A 25 -6.29 -4.12 11.61
CA ALA A 25 -6.17 -4.91 12.82
C ALA A 25 -6.78 -6.29 12.64
N LEU A 26 -6.17 -7.30 13.23
CA LEU A 26 -6.74 -8.65 13.23
C LEU A 26 -7.94 -8.70 14.18
N PRO A 27 -9.06 -9.31 13.76
CA PRO A 27 -10.22 -9.45 14.63
C PRO A 27 -9.90 -10.38 15.82
N PRO A 28 -10.56 -10.20 16.98
CA PRO A 28 -10.32 -11.07 18.15
C PRO A 28 -10.55 -12.56 17.89
N THR A 29 -11.39 -12.89 16.92
CA THR A 29 -11.71 -14.25 16.47
C THR A 29 -10.81 -14.75 15.34
N HIS A 30 -9.70 -14.06 15.07
CA HIS A 30 -8.79 -14.44 14.00
C HIS A 30 -8.19 -15.82 14.22
N LEU A 31 -8.31 -16.66 13.20
CA LEU A 31 -7.65 -17.97 13.15
C LEU A 31 -6.36 -17.83 12.33
N SER A 32 -5.23 -17.97 13.01
CA SER A 32 -3.91 -17.90 12.38
C SER A 32 -3.72 -18.98 11.33
N ARG A 33 -3.19 -18.57 10.16
CA ARG A 33 -2.92 -19.47 9.03
C ARG A 33 -1.44 -19.47 8.65
N LYS A 34 -0.55 -19.45 9.62
CA LYS A 34 0.92 -19.40 9.40
C LYS A 34 1.44 -20.45 8.43
N ARG A 35 0.74 -21.59 8.30
CA ARG A 35 1.09 -22.61 7.30
C ARG A 35 1.10 -22.09 5.86
N LEU A 36 0.32 -21.02 5.56
CA LEU A 36 0.27 -20.39 4.25
C LEU A 36 1.38 -19.35 4.06
N PHE A 37 2.12 -18.99 5.09
CA PHE A 37 3.19 -17.99 5.00
C PHE A 37 4.34 -18.42 4.08
N ALA A 38 4.52 -19.75 3.92
CA ALA A 38 5.52 -20.29 2.99
C ALA A 38 5.24 -19.96 1.52
N GLU A 39 3.97 -19.65 1.18
CA GLU A 39 3.58 -19.24 -0.16
C GLU A 39 3.95 -17.78 -0.47
N PHE A 40 4.26 -16.98 0.55
CA PHE A 40 4.67 -15.61 0.36
C PHE A 40 6.19 -15.50 0.25
N THR A 41 6.64 -14.77 -0.74
CA THR A 41 8.07 -14.47 -0.89
C THR A 41 8.40 -13.18 -0.15
N ALA A 42 9.30 -13.28 0.84
CA ALA A 42 9.77 -12.12 1.62
C ALA A 42 11.01 -11.45 1.00
N LYS A 43 11.28 -11.67 -0.28
CA LYS A 43 12.43 -11.12 -1.00
C LYS A 43 11.96 -10.32 -2.22
N ALA A 44 12.39 -9.08 -2.32
CA ALA A 44 12.12 -8.22 -3.48
C ALA A 44 13.08 -8.54 -4.65
N PRO A 45 12.69 -8.30 -5.89
CA PRO A 45 11.30 -8.02 -6.31
C PRO A 45 10.45 -9.28 -6.35
N SER A 46 9.21 -9.19 -5.96
CA SER A 46 8.25 -10.29 -6.11
C SER A 46 6.82 -9.78 -6.17
N THR A 47 5.96 -10.53 -6.84
CA THR A 47 4.51 -10.25 -6.89
C THR A 47 3.75 -11.49 -6.46
N THR A 48 2.82 -11.35 -5.51
CA THR A 48 1.95 -12.41 -5.04
C THR A 48 0.49 -12.00 -5.21
N LEU A 49 -0.27 -12.75 -5.98
CA LEU A 49 -1.71 -12.55 -6.16
C LEU A 49 -2.50 -13.56 -5.33
N ILE A 50 -3.38 -13.06 -4.45
CA ILE A 50 -4.21 -13.89 -3.58
C ILE A 50 -5.64 -13.90 -4.10
N LEU A 51 -6.10 -15.04 -4.61
CA LEU A 51 -7.43 -15.23 -5.12
C LEU A 51 -8.26 -16.12 -4.18
N ALA A 52 -9.37 -15.59 -3.69
CA ALA A 52 -10.36 -16.34 -2.93
C ALA A 52 -11.69 -15.56 -2.91
N PRO A 53 -12.84 -16.23 -2.68
CA PRO A 53 -14.11 -15.54 -2.51
C PRO A 53 -14.12 -14.53 -1.38
N ALA A 54 -15.10 -13.63 -1.36
CA ALA A 54 -15.32 -12.71 -0.24
C ALA A 54 -15.52 -13.49 1.08
N GLY A 55 -15.06 -12.94 2.19
CA GLY A 55 -15.20 -13.57 3.51
C GLY A 55 -14.17 -14.67 3.84
N TYR A 56 -13.33 -15.09 2.90
CA TYR A 56 -12.32 -16.14 3.16
C TYR A 56 -11.07 -15.64 3.90
N GLY A 57 -11.10 -14.42 4.42
CA GLY A 57 -10.05 -13.88 5.28
C GLY A 57 -8.72 -13.56 4.57
N LYS A 58 -8.77 -13.14 3.29
CA LYS A 58 -7.58 -12.69 2.54
C LYS A 58 -6.87 -11.55 3.26
N THR A 59 -7.60 -10.49 3.56
CA THR A 59 -7.09 -9.30 4.27
C THR A 59 -6.45 -9.68 5.60
N SER A 60 -7.10 -10.53 6.41
CA SER A 60 -6.56 -10.96 7.70
C SER A 60 -5.30 -11.83 7.55
N LEU A 61 -5.24 -12.69 6.51
CA LEU A 61 -4.05 -13.48 6.21
C LEU A 61 -2.85 -12.59 5.86
N VAL A 62 -3.05 -11.61 4.98
CA VAL A 62 -2.00 -10.67 4.58
C VAL A 62 -1.60 -9.78 5.76
N SER A 63 -2.57 -9.25 6.52
CA SER A 63 -2.28 -8.46 7.73
C SER A 63 -1.42 -9.24 8.73
N GLU A 64 -1.73 -10.52 8.98
CA GLU A 64 -0.94 -11.36 9.88
C GLU A 64 0.47 -11.57 9.33
N TRP A 65 0.59 -11.85 8.03
CA TRP A 65 1.88 -12.08 7.41
C TRP A 65 2.77 -10.82 7.44
N VAL A 66 2.27 -9.65 7.03
CA VAL A 66 3.06 -8.41 7.02
C VAL A 66 3.49 -7.99 8.42
N GLN A 67 2.64 -8.20 9.43
CA GLN A 67 2.99 -7.94 10.84
C GLN A 67 4.10 -8.87 11.34
N SER A 68 4.28 -10.05 10.75
CA SER A 68 5.39 -10.95 11.05
C SER A 68 6.70 -10.56 10.38
N GLN A 69 6.65 -9.66 9.38
CA GLN A 69 7.82 -9.17 8.67
C GLN A 69 8.43 -7.95 9.37
N LYS A 70 9.74 -7.77 9.23
CA LYS A 70 10.46 -6.60 9.76
C LYS A 70 10.62 -5.48 8.70
N LYS A 71 9.78 -5.50 7.67
CA LYS A 71 9.85 -4.54 6.56
C LYS A 71 8.77 -3.48 6.68
N LYS A 72 9.07 -2.28 6.20
CA LYS A 72 8.07 -1.21 6.06
C LYS A 72 6.98 -1.67 5.12
N THR A 73 5.72 -1.59 5.55
CA THR A 73 4.57 -2.02 4.76
C THR A 73 3.71 -0.82 4.38
N ILE A 74 3.57 -0.60 3.10
CA ILE A 74 2.65 0.35 2.50
C ILE A 74 1.35 -0.41 2.23
N TRP A 75 0.26 -0.02 2.88
CA TRP A 75 -1.04 -0.66 2.74
C TRP A 75 -2.03 0.27 2.08
N LEU A 76 -2.70 -0.19 1.03
CA LEU A 76 -3.74 0.54 0.33
C LEU A 76 -4.97 -0.37 0.12
N THR A 77 -6.11 0.04 0.67
CA THR A 77 -7.41 -0.60 0.40
C THR A 77 -8.21 0.24 -0.58
N VAL A 78 -8.57 -0.35 -1.71
CA VAL A 78 -9.36 0.28 -2.78
C VAL A 78 -10.83 -0.08 -2.63
N THR A 79 -11.73 0.85 -3.00
CA THR A 79 -13.18 0.62 -3.02
C THR A 79 -13.78 0.89 -4.41
N PRO A 80 -14.97 0.35 -4.70
CA PRO A 80 -15.65 0.59 -5.99
C PRO A 80 -15.92 2.07 -6.29
N ASN A 81 -16.03 2.90 -5.27
CA ASN A 81 -16.43 4.31 -5.42
C ASN A 81 -15.24 5.26 -5.58
N ASP A 82 -14.00 4.78 -5.43
CA ASP A 82 -12.83 5.65 -5.54
C ASP A 82 -12.64 6.13 -6.97
N SER A 83 -12.35 7.42 -7.14
CA SER A 83 -11.77 7.93 -8.38
C SER A 83 -10.30 7.55 -8.48
N LEU A 84 -9.71 7.64 -9.67
CA LEU A 84 -8.28 7.43 -9.85
C LEU A 84 -7.42 8.49 -9.16
N ASP A 85 -7.95 9.71 -9.02
CA ASP A 85 -7.28 10.79 -8.30
C ASP A 85 -7.27 10.50 -6.79
N GLU A 86 -8.39 10.01 -6.22
CA GLU A 86 -8.44 9.57 -4.82
C GLU A 86 -7.50 8.39 -4.57
N MET A 87 -7.42 7.43 -5.48
CA MET A 87 -6.46 6.32 -5.37
C MET A 87 -5.02 6.83 -5.38
N SER A 88 -4.72 7.86 -6.17
CA SER A 88 -3.40 8.50 -6.20
C SER A 88 -3.07 9.17 -4.87
N ALA A 89 -4.02 9.91 -4.29
CA ALA A 89 -3.87 10.52 -2.98
C ALA A 89 -3.67 9.48 -1.86
N LEU A 90 -4.45 8.39 -1.90
CA LEU A 90 -4.33 7.28 -0.96
C LEU A 90 -2.97 6.57 -1.08
N LEU A 91 -2.44 6.39 -2.30
CA LEU A 91 -1.13 5.78 -2.54
C LEU A 91 0.00 6.60 -1.89
N ILE A 92 -0.01 7.91 -2.10
CA ILE A 92 0.97 8.81 -1.48
C ILE A 92 0.81 8.82 0.04
N GLN A 93 -0.44 8.90 0.54
CA GLN A 93 -0.69 8.87 1.99
C GLN A 93 -0.24 7.56 2.64
N ALA A 94 -0.53 6.41 2.02
CA ALA A 94 -0.08 5.10 2.49
C ALA A 94 1.44 5.03 2.60
N THR A 95 2.14 5.65 1.64
CA THR A 95 3.60 5.68 1.64
C THR A 95 4.14 6.63 2.73
N ARG A 96 3.51 7.77 2.96
CA ARG A 96 3.87 8.71 4.05
C ARG A 96 3.74 8.09 5.44
N ASN A 97 2.86 7.14 5.64
CA ASN A 97 2.73 6.42 6.91
C ASN A 97 4.01 5.67 7.30
N VAL A 98 4.89 5.36 6.33
CA VAL A 98 6.12 4.59 6.55
C VAL A 98 7.40 5.33 6.10
N VAL A 99 7.25 6.30 5.21
CA VAL A 99 8.31 7.21 4.74
C VAL A 99 7.82 8.65 4.89
N PRO A 100 8.06 9.29 6.02
CA PRO A 100 7.66 10.69 6.23
C PRO A 100 8.16 11.60 5.10
N ASP A 101 7.38 12.61 4.76
CA ASP A 101 7.70 13.57 3.69
C ASP A 101 7.74 13.01 2.26
N PHE A 102 7.35 11.74 2.06
CA PHE A 102 7.31 11.14 0.73
C PHE A 102 6.36 11.90 -0.20
N GLY A 103 6.78 12.08 -1.44
CA GLY A 103 5.91 12.63 -2.47
C GLY A 103 5.44 14.07 -2.22
N ARG A 104 6.28 14.94 -1.61
CA ARG A 104 5.98 16.38 -1.39
C ARG A 104 5.65 17.16 -2.67
N TRP A 105 5.97 16.58 -3.83
CA TRP A 105 5.59 17.12 -5.12
C TRP A 105 4.11 16.95 -5.43
N PHE A 106 3.46 15.96 -4.83
CA PHE A 106 2.09 15.59 -5.15
C PHE A 106 1.11 16.75 -5.00
N GLU A 107 1.17 17.51 -3.90
CA GLU A 107 0.31 18.66 -3.69
C GLU A 107 0.71 19.88 -4.52
N LYS A 108 2.00 19.98 -4.87
CA LYS A 108 2.53 21.15 -5.56
C LYS A 108 2.32 21.13 -7.07
N GLU A 109 2.22 19.94 -7.64
CA GLU A 109 2.21 19.73 -9.09
C GLU A 109 0.85 19.23 -9.62
N GLN A 110 -0.23 19.39 -8.82
CA GLN A 110 -1.58 19.05 -9.27
C GLN A 110 -2.11 20.03 -10.34
N PRO A 111 -2.93 19.56 -11.30
CA PRO A 111 -3.36 18.17 -11.48
C PRO A 111 -2.31 17.30 -12.19
N MET A 112 -2.17 16.04 -11.73
CA MET A 112 -1.31 15.04 -12.38
C MET A 112 -2.15 13.83 -12.82
N ARG A 113 -1.80 13.24 -13.96
CA ARG A 113 -2.45 11.99 -14.38
C ARG A 113 -2.05 10.83 -13.45
N PRO A 114 -2.98 9.94 -13.07
CA PRO A 114 -2.70 8.81 -12.17
C PRO A 114 -1.49 7.97 -12.58
N VAL A 115 -1.32 7.73 -13.89
CA VAL A 115 -0.15 6.99 -14.42
C VAL A 115 1.18 7.70 -14.15
N GLU A 116 1.20 9.02 -14.13
CA GLU A 116 2.40 9.81 -13.81
C GLU A 116 2.70 9.76 -12.31
N VAL A 117 1.65 9.79 -11.49
CA VAL A 117 1.78 9.60 -10.04
C VAL A 117 2.40 8.24 -9.72
N VAL A 118 1.89 7.15 -10.30
CA VAL A 118 2.42 5.80 -10.12
C VAL A 118 3.88 5.70 -10.55
N ARG A 119 4.21 6.22 -11.73
CA ARG A 119 5.59 6.20 -12.24
C ARG A 119 6.55 6.95 -11.32
N ARG A 120 6.17 8.16 -10.87
CA ARG A 120 7.01 8.97 -10.00
C ARG A 120 7.14 8.36 -8.61
N TRP A 121 6.04 7.84 -8.07
CA TRP A 121 6.01 7.09 -6.82
C TRP A 121 7.00 5.92 -6.84
N GLY A 122 7.00 5.12 -7.91
CA GLY A 122 7.92 4.00 -8.04
C GLY A 122 9.39 4.42 -8.09
N ASN A 123 9.71 5.48 -8.84
CA ASN A 123 11.07 6.01 -8.91
C ASN A 123 11.55 6.55 -7.55
N ASP A 124 10.69 7.28 -6.83
CA ASP A 124 11.03 7.83 -5.53
C ASP A 124 11.21 6.72 -4.47
N LEU A 125 10.39 5.66 -4.51
CA LEU A 125 10.58 4.48 -3.65
C LEU A 125 11.91 3.79 -3.93
N LEU A 126 12.25 3.60 -5.20
CA LEU A 126 13.53 3.00 -5.58
C LEU A 126 14.71 3.83 -5.09
N ALA A 127 14.59 5.15 -5.17
CA ALA A 127 15.62 6.09 -4.74
C ALA A 127 15.88 6.08 -3.22
N THR A 128 14.95 5.56 -2.41
CA THR A 128 15.18 5.42 -0.95
C THR A 128 16.25 4.38 -0.62
N GLY A 129 16.50 3.40 -1.50
CA GLY A 129 17.39 2.27 -1.25
C GLY A 129 16.87 1.27 -0.21
N GLU A 130 15.65 1.45 0.32
CA GLU A 130 15.02 0.56 1.29
C GLU A 130 14.12 -0.47 0.60
N GLU A 131 13.90 -1.62 1.25
CA GLU A 131 12.93 -2.62 0.79
C GLU A 131 11.56 -2.41 1.45
N PHE A 132 10.50 -2.53 0.67
CA PHE A 132 9.11 -2.36 1.11
C PHE A 132 8.26 -3.58 0.79
N ILE A 133 7.20 -3.74 1.56
CA ILE A 133 6.04 -4.55 1.18
C ILE A 133 4.94 -3.57 0.78
N PHE A 134 4.39 -3.70 -0.42
CA PHE A 134 3.21 -2.96 -0.86
C PHE A 134 2.03 -3.92 -0.98
N VAL A 135 0.98 -3.65 -0.23
CA VAL A 135 -0.27 -4.41 -0.26
C VAL A 135 -1.35 -3.57 -0.91
N LEU A 136 -1.94 -4.11 -1.98
CA LEU A 136 -3.11 -3.54 -2.63
C LEU A 136 -4.33 -4.43 -2.37
N ASP A 137 -5.04 -4.14 -1.30
CA ASP A 137 -6.26 -4.87 -0.93
C ASP A 137 -7.43 -4.44 -1.84
N SER A 138 -8.16 -5.43 -2.35
CA SER A 138 -9.25 -5.25 -3.32
C SER A 138 -8.77 -4.81 -4.73
N PHE A 139 -7.62 -5.33 -5.19
CA PHE A 139 -7.04 -5.06 -6.52
C PHE A 139 -8.05 -5.17 -7.67
N ARG A 140 -9.04 -6.05 -7.56
CA ARG A 140 -10.13 -6.19 -8.54
C ARG A 140 -10.83 -4.86 -8.82
N GLU A 141 -10.97 -3.99 -7.84
CA GLU A 141 -11.65 -2.69 -7.99
C GLU A 141 -10.84 -1.73 -8.85
N LEU A 142 -9.51 -1.77 -8.76
CA LEU A 142 -8.63 -1.02 -9.66
C LEU A 142 -8.73 -1.56 -11.10
N VAL A 143 -8.65 -2.88 -11.29
CA VAL A 143 -8.77 -3.51 -12.62
C VAL A 143 -10.10 -3.16 -13.28
N ALA A 144 -11.19 -3.16 -12.53
CA ALA A 144 -12.51 -2.80 -13.05
C ALA A 144 -12.63 -1.34 -13.52
N LYS A 145 -11.80 -0.45 -12.96
CA LYS A 145 -11.78 0.99 -13.31
C LYS A 145 -10.82 1.32 -14.45
N ASP A 146 -9.62 0.80 -14.38
CA ASP A 146 -8.55 1.10 -15.33
C ASP A 146 -7.57 -0.07 -15.43
N VAL A 147 -7.80 -0.92 -16.44
CA VAL A 147 -6.94 -2.08 -16.73
C VAL A 147 -5.52 -1.66 -17.09
N GLU A 148 -5.37 -0.53 -17.81
CA GLU A 148 -4.05 -0.04 -18.21
C GLU A 148 -3.24 0.43 -16.99
N LEU A 149 -3.85 1.18 -16.09
CA LEU A 149 -3.20 1.62 -14.85
C LEU A 149 -2.82 0.42 -13.96
N ALA A 150 -3.71 -0.56 -13.83
CA ALA A 150 -3.46 -1.79 -13.09
C ALA A 150 -2.29 -2.58 -13.69
N SER A 151 -2.24 -2.72 -15.02
CA SER A 151 -1.12 -3.37 -15.72
C SER A 151 0.19 -2.62 -15.50
N ARG A 152 0.18 -1.30 -15.68
CA ARG A 152 1.38 -0.47 -15.46
C ARG A 152 1.89 -0.53 -14.03
N LEU A 153 0.99 -0.58 -13.05
CA LEU A 153 1.36 -0.74 -11.65
C LEU A 153 2.13 -2.05 -11.44
N ILE A 154 1.73 -3.14 -12.10
CA ILE A 154 2.41 -4.44 -12.01
C ILE A 154 3.73 -4.43 -12.78
N ASP A 155 3.71 -3.96 -14.03
CA ASP A 155 4.85 -4.04 -14.95
C ASP A 155 6.00 -3.09 -14.57
N GLN A 156 5.68 -1.97 -13.94
CA GLN A 156 6.65 -0.93 -13.57
C GLN A 156 6.97 -0.92 -12.07
N PHE A 157 6.67 -2.02 -11.39
CA PHE A 157 6.88 -2.09 -9.95
C PHE A 157 8.37 -1.96 -9.59
N PRO A 158 8.73 -1.15 -8.59
CA PRO A 158 10.12 -0.96 -8.21
C PRO A 158 10.78 -2.27 -7.76
N SER A 159 12.03 -2.47 -8.13
CA SER A 159 12.76 -3.71 -7.82
C SER A 159 13.05 -3.93 -6.33
N ASN A 160 12.83 -2.91 -5.51
CA ASN A 160 12.96 -2.98 -4.04
C ASN A 160 11.62 -3.22 -3.32
N VAL A 161 10.57 -3.60 -4.04
CA VAL A 161 9.23 -3.79 -3.47
C VAL A 161 8.73 -5.22 -3.66
N ILE A 162 8.11 -5.75 -2.60
CA ILE A 162 7.33 -6.98 -2.60
C ILE A 162 5.86 -6.57 -2.75
N PHE A 163 5.24 -6.94 -3.86
CA PHE A 163 3.83 -6.62 -4.14
C PHE A 163 2.89 -7.77 -3.75
N ILE A 164 1.80 -7.46 -3.04
CA ILE A 164 0.75 -8.41 -2.64
C ILE A 164 -0.63 -7.82 -2.93
#